data_589a128bb7a03fcd3dc74f2628bf0d4d
#
_entry.id   589a128bb7a03fcd3dc74f2628bf0d4d
#
_cell.length_a   1.000
_cell.length_b   1.000
_cell.length_c   1.000
_cell.angle_alpha   90.00
_cell.angle_beta   90.00
_cell.angle_gamma   90.00
#
_symmetry.space_group_name_H-M   'P 1'
#
loop_
_entity.id
_entity.type
_entity.pdbx_description
1 polymer ?
#
loop_
_entity_poly.entity_id
_entity_poly.type
_entity_poly.pdbx_seq_one_letter_code
_entity_poly.pdbx_strand_id
1 'polypeptide(L)'
;MRKVTGETHFVCASAGNHAQGVAYMCRHMNVQGTIFMPVTTPQQKIQKTKMFGGDNIKVRLVGDYFDDCLRAAQAYCTEANAHFLSPFDDEDVIEGQASVAVEIERQLGGAPDHIVLPVGGGGLSSGVISYFGTRCQFSLVEPLGGACLWAALIAGKPVTLDSVDTFADGAAVGRIGEKTFQRLKGVGLANVLRIPEDRLCLTMLDMLNVEGVVLEPAGALAMDALKDMGQAIRGRKVVCISSGGNFDFERLPEVKERAQRFGG
;
A
#
# COMPACT_ATOMS: atom_id res chain seq x y z
N MET A 1 -17.14 11.79 -4.24
CA MET A 1 -16.06 12.80 -4.20
C MET A 1 -16.41 13.83 -3.15
N ARG A 2 -15.75 13.77 -2.03
CA ARG A 2 -15.87 14.83 -1.01
C ARG A 2 -15.30 16.11 -1.60
N LYS A 3 -16.05 17.20 -1.55
CA LYS A 3 -15.54 18.52 -1.92
C LYS A 3 -14.36 18.80 -0.99
N VAL A 4 -13.20 19.12 -1.55
CA VAL A 4 -12.09 19.69 -0.79
C VAL A 4 -12.60 20.93 -0.11
N THR A 5 -12.73 20.90 1.21
CA THR A 5 -13.35 21.97 2.01
C THR A 5 -12.36 23.11 2.18
N GLY A 6 -12.04 23.81 1.10
CA GLY A 6 -11.26 25.05 1.15
C GLY A 6 -9.76 24.91 1.42
N GLU A 7 -9.25 23.71 1.71
CA GLU A 7 -7.81 23.50 1.86
C GLU A 7 -7.10 23.62 0.51
N THR A 8 -6.05 24.42 0.51
CA THR A 8 -5.24 24.69 -0.70
C THR A 8 -3.80 24.21 -0.56
N HIS A 9 -3.43 23.65 0.60
CA HIS A 9 -2.09 23.17 0.88
C HIS A 9 -2.13 21.84 1.63
N PHE A 10 -1.57 20.79 1.02
CA PHE A 10 -1.52 19.44 1.55
C PHE A 10 -0.09 19.03 1.87
N VAL A 11 0.08 18.25 2.93
CA VAL A 11 1.40 17.79 3.39
C VAL A 11 1.35 16.29 3.62
N CYS A 12 2.38 15.57 3.21
CA CYS A 12 2.54 14.15 3.56
C CYS A 12 4.00 13.80 3.84
N ALA A 13 4.20 12.69 4.53
CA ALA A 13 5.50 12.03 4.70
C ALA A 13 5.44 10.68 3.99
N SER A 14 6.16 10.54 2.88
CA SER A 14 6.24 9.28 2.13
C SER A 14 7.28 9.39 1.02
N ALA A 15 8.02 8.31 0.77
CA ALA A 15 8.92 8.16 -0.39
C ALA A 15 8.36 7.21 -1.47
N GLY A 16 7.12 6.72 -1.31
CA GLY A 16 6.51 5.70 -2.16
C GLY A 16 5.27 6.16 -2.92
N ASN A 17 4.35 5.22 -3.14
CA ASN A 17 3.13 5.43 -3.93
C ASN A 17 2.22 6.53 -3.37
N HIS A 18 2.13 6.67 -2.05
CA HIS A 18 1.35 7.74 -1.42
C HIS A 18 1.89 9.13 -1.82
N ALA A 19 3.20 9.34 -1.78
CA ALA A 19 3.82 10.59 -2.21
C ALA A 19 3.48 10.94 -3.68
N GLN A 20 3.54 9.95 -4.56
CA GLN A 20 3.22 10.11 -5.98
C GLN A 20 1.73 10.40 -6.20
N GLY A 21 0.84 9.74 -5.46
CA GLY A 21 -0.59 10.00 -5.47
C GLY A 21 -0.93 11.42 -5.01
N VAL A 22 -0.36 11.86 -3.89
CA VAL A 22 -0.52 13.24 -3.39
C VAL A 22 0.00 14.24 -4.41
N ALA A 23 1.20 14.01 -4.98
CA ALA A 23 1.78 14.88 -5.99
C ALA A 23 0.88 15.03 -7.22
N TYR A 24 0.40 13.90 -7.76
CA TYR A 24 -0.52 13.88 -8.89
C TYR A 24 -1.81 14.66 -8.60
N MET A 25 -2.42 14.42 -7.44
CA MET A 25 -3.67 15.09 -7.06
C MET A 25 -3.49 16.58 -6.80
N CYS A 26 -2.37 17.00 -6.21
CA CYS A 26 -2.08 18.43 -6.05
C CYS A 26 -2.02 19.13 -7.41
N ARG A 27 -1.37 18.52 -8.39
CA ARG A 27 -1.34 19.05 -9.77
C ARG A 27 -2.73 19.04 -10.42
N HIS A 28 -3.44 17.92 -10.32
CA HIS A 28 -4.77 17.77 -10.92
C HIS A 28 -5.79 18.79 -10.39
N MET A 29 -5.73 19.07 -9.10
CA MET A 29 -6.65 20.00 -8.41
C MET A 29 -6.12 21.44 -8.40
N ASN A 30 -4.93 21.68 -8.93
CA ASN A 30 -4.23 22.99 -8.88
C ASN A 30 -4.11 23.54 -7.45
N VAL A 31 -3.71 22.68 -6.51
CA VAL A 31 -3.42 23.02 -5.12
C VAL A 31 -1.94 22.79 -4.79
N GLN A 32 -1.47 23.26 -3.65
CA GLN A 32 -0.08 23.09 -3.25
C GLN A 32 0.14 21.79 -2.47
N GLY A 33 1.28 21.14 -2.66
CA GLY A 33 1.72 19.99 -1.89
C GLY A 33 3.13 20.17 -1.35
N THR A 34 3.36 19.74 -0.10
CA THR A 34 4.72 19.60 0.46
C THR A 34 4.93 18.15 0.89
N ILE A 35 5.91 17.49 0.28
CA ILE A 35 6.16 16.06 0.46
C ILE A 35 7.49 15.88 1.15
N PHE A 36 7.45 15.28 2.34
CA PHE A 36 8.64 14.99 3.13
C PHE A 36 9.13 13.58 2.84
N MET A 37 10.42 13.44 2.57
CA MET A 37 11.09 12.17 2.29
C MET A 37 12.41 12.08 3.06
N PRO A 38 12.86 10.87 3.45
CA PRO A 38 14.22 10.67 3.97
C PRO A 38 15.28 11.15 2.98
N VAL A 39 16.42 11.63 3.49
CA VAL A 39 17.56 12.01 2.64
C VAL A 39 18.13 10.80 1.88
N THR A 40 17.90 9.61 2.39
CA THR A 40 18.29 8.33 1.79
C THR A 40 17.38 7.87 0.64
N THR A 41 16.30 8.63 0.34
CA THR A 41 15.35 8.25 -0.72
C THR A 41 16.04 8.20 -2.09
N PRO A 42 15.89 7.10 -2.86
CA PRO A 42 16.45 6.98 -4.20
C PRO A 42 16.01 8.12 -5.11
N GLN A 43 16.96 8.66 -5.90
CA GLN A 43 16.69 9.78 -6.81
C GLN A 43 15.55 9.52 -7.79
N GLN A 44 15.41 8.26 -8.23
CA GLN A 44 14.31 7.84 -9.12
C GLN A 44 12.93 8.09 -8.49
N LYS A 45 12.74 7.78 -7.19
CA LYS A 45 11.47 8.02 -6.48
C LYS A 45 11.20 9.52 -6.32
N ILE A 46 12.24 10.31 -6.03
CA ILE A 46 12.15 11.78 -5.93
C ILE A 46 11.75 12.38 -7.27
N GLN A 47 12.44 12.00 -8.35
CA GLN A 47 12.18 12.49 -9.70
C GLN A 47 10.77 12.13 -10.19
N LYS A 48 10.34 10.89 -9.95
CA LYS A 48 9.00 10.42 -10.32
C LYS A 48 7.91 11.20 -9.59
N THR A 49 8.11 11.47 -8.30
CA THR A 49 7.18 12.32 -7.53
C THR A 49 7.12 13.74 -8.07
N LYS A 50 8.27 14.35 -8.39
CA LYS A 50 8.34 15.69 -9.01
C LYS A 50 7.67 15.69 -10.40
N MET A 51 7.86 14.66 -11.19
CA MET A 51 7.23 14.53 -12.52
C MET A 51 5.70 14.54 -12.41
N PHE A 52 5.13 13.84 -11.43
CA PHE A 52 3.67 13.83 -11.22
C PHE A 52 3.13 15.17 -10.72
N GLY A 53 3.83 15.82 -9.80
CA GLY A 53 3.34 17.03 -9.16
C GLY A 53 3.66 18.34 -9.89
N GLY A 54 4.71 18.35 -10.74
CA GLY A 54 5.17 19.56 -11.43
C GLY A 54 5.45 20.70 -10.45
N ASP A 55 4.99 21.90 -10.81
CA ASP A 55 5.17 23.13 -10.02
C ASP A 55 4.24 23.21 -8.79
N ASN A 56 3.28 22.29 -8.68
CA ASN A 56 2.33 22.28 -7.58
C ASN A 56 2.90 21.65 -6.29
N ILE A 57 4.09 21.05 -6.34
CA ILE A 57 4.65 20.40 -5.16
C ILE A 57 6.07 20.89 -4.81
N LYS A 58 6.39 20.77 -3.53
CA LYS A 58 7.76 20.89 -3.01
C LYS A 58 8.15 19.60 -2.31
N VAL A 59 9.29 19.00 -2.70
CA VAL A 59 9.88 17.86 -1.99
C VAL A 59 10.90 18.39 -1.00
N ARG A 60 10.76 17.95 0.28
CA ARG A 60 11.71 18.26 1.36
C ARG A 60 12.36 16.97 1.84
N LEU A 61 13.69 16.93 1.77
CA LEU A 61 14.47 15.80 2.27
C LEU A 61 14.87 16.10 3.72
N VAL A 62 14.45 15.24 4.66
CA VAL A 62 14.64 15.46 6.11
C VAL A 62 14.89 14.14 6.81
N GLY A 63 15.96 14.08 7.64
CA GLY A 63 16.30 12.90 8.42
C GLY A 63 16.66 11.68 7.59
N ASP A 64 17.08 10.62 8.26
CA ASP A 64 17.50 9.38 7.61
C ASP A 64 16.36 8.35 7.58
N TYR A 65 15.36 8.48 8.45
CA TYR A 65 14.28 7.54 8.65
C TYR A 65 12.89 8.16 8.46
N PHE A 66 11.91 7.30 8.23
CA PHE A 66 10.51 7.71 8.04
C PHE A 66 9.96 8.53 9.22
N ASP A 67 10.29 8.16 10.46
CA ASP A 67 9.78 8.83 11.66
C ASP A 67 10.26 10.28 11.76
N ASP A 68 11.47 10.58 11.30
CA ASP A 68 12.00 11.96 11.23
C ASP A 68 11.20 12.79 10.25
N CYS A 69 10.91 12.21 9.07
CA CYS A 69 10.07 12.85 8.06
C CYS A 69 8.65 13.10 8.58
N LEU A 70 8.07 12.12 9.26
CA LEU A 70 6.71 12.22 9.79
C LEU A 70 6.62 13.36 10.82
N ARG A 71 7.57 13.43 11.77
CA ARG A 71 7.62 14.51 12.76
C ARG A 71 7.79 15.88 12.10
N ALA A 72 8.71 15.98 11.13
CA ALA A 72 8.94 17.24 10.41
C ALA A 72 7.71 17.67 9.58
N ALA A 73 7.03 16.73 8.94
CA ALA A 73 5.82 17.00 8.17
C ALA A 73 4.67 17.49 9.06
N GLN A 74 4.47 16.87 10.23
CA GLN A 74 3.44 17.27 11.19
C GLN A 74 3.73 18.65 11.79
N ALA A 75 4.98 18.93 12.18
CA ALA A 75 5.38 20.25 12.65
C ALA A 75 5.13 21.32 11.58
N TYR A 76 5.56 21.04 10.35
CA TYR A 76 5.33 21.95 9.22
C TYR A 76 3.85 22.20 8.92
N CYS A 77 3.00 21.18 9.04
CA CYS A 77 1.56 21.35 8.88
C CYS A 77 0.98 22.38 9.83
N THR A 78 1.41 22.35 11.10
CA THR A 78 0.95 23.31 12.12
C THR A 78 1.41 24.72 11.78
N GLU A 79 2.69 24.89 11.39
CA GLU A 79 3.26 26.20 11.04
C GLU A 79 2.65 26.81 9.78
N ALA A 80 2.42 25.98 8.77
CA ALA A 80 1.92 26.41 7.46
C ALA A 80 0.39 26.45 7.36
N ASN A 81 -0.34 26.11 8.42
CA ASN A 81 -1.78 25.90 8.41
C ASN A 81 -2.23 25.02 7.23
N ALA A 82 -1.55 23.90 7.05
CA ALA A 82 -1.76 22.98 5.95
C ALA A 82 -2.46 21.69 6.43
N HIS A 83 -3.04 20.92 5.51
CA HIS A 83 -3.71 19.67 5.82
C HIS A 83 -2.74 18.47 5.66
N PHE A 84 -2.56 17.71 6.75
CA PHE A 84 -1.74 16.49 6.71
C PHE A 84 -2.54 15.32 6.13
N LEU A 85 -1.97 14.67 5.11
CA LEU A 85 -2.52 13.44 4.51
C LEU A 85 -1.75 12.23 5.05
N SER A 86 -2.38 11.48 5.92
CA SER A 86 -1.85 10.19 6.39
C SER A 86 -1.79 9.18 5.23
N PRO A 87 -0.77 8.32 5.16
CA PRO A 87 -0.68 7.35 4.07
C PRO A 87 -1.76 6.26 4.10
N PHE A 88 -2.41 6.02 5.22
CA PHE A 88 -3.43 4.97 5.36
C PHE A 88 -4.42 5.17 6.52
N ASP A 89 -3.99 5.73 7.66
CA ASP A 89 -4.82 5.78 8.88
C ASP A 89 -5.61 7.09 8.97
N ASP A 90 -6.43 7.33 7.96
CA ASP A 90 -7.26 8.51 7.80
C ASP A 90 -8.58 8.16 7.12
N GLU A 91 -9.71 8.73 7.59
CA GLU A 91 -11.04 8.42 7.07
C GLU A 91 -11.19 8.80 5.60
N ASP A 92 -10.72 9.98 5.22
CA ASP A 92 -10.83 10.48 3.86
C ASP A 92 -9.94 9.67 2.90
N VAL A 93 -8.75 9.23 3.39
CA VAL A 93 -7.87 8.35 2.63
C VAL A 93 -8.50 6.97 2.46
N ILE A 94 -9.05 6.38 3.51
CA ILE A 94 -9.74 5.08 3.45
C ILE A 94 -10.94 5.14 2.47
N GLU A 95 -11.75 6.19 2.55
CA GLU A 95 -12.87 6.42 1.63
C GLU A 95 -12.38 6.55 0.19
N GLY A 96 -11.28 7.30 -0.04
CA GLY A 96 -10.66 7.44 -1.35
C GLY A 96 -10.19 6.10 -1.93
N GLN A 97 -9.62 5.22 -1.11
CA GLN A 97 -9.20 3.88 -1.53
C GLN A 97 -10.38 2.97 -1.94
N ALA A 98 -11.60 3.23 -1.44
CA ALA A 98 -12.79 2.51 -1.86
C ALA A 98 -13.12 2.71 -3.35
N SER A 99 -12.57 3.71 -4.03
CA SER A 99 -12.73 3.92 -5.47
C SER A 99 -12.32 2.69 -6.30
N VAL A 100 -11.33 1.92 -5.85
CA VAL A 100 -10.93 0.64 -6.46
C VAL A 100 -12.10 -0.34 -6.47
N ALA A 101 -12.82 -0.45 -5.36
CA ALA A 101 -13.98 -1.35 -5.24
C ALA A 101 -15.15 -0.91 -6.15
N VAL A 102 -15.39 0.38 -6.25
CA VAL A 102 -16.39 0.97 -7.17
C VAL A 102 -16.09 0.61 -8.61
N GLU A 103 -14.82 0.71 -9.02
CA GLU A 103 -14.40 0.35 -10.38
C GLU A 103 -14.51 -1.16 -10.65
N ILE A 104 -14.12 -2.01 -9.68
CA ILE A 104 -14.26 -3.47 -9.77
C ILE A 104 -15.74 -3.82 -9.99
N GLU A 105 -16.64 -3.30 -9.16
CA GLU A 105 -18.07 -3.61 -9.26
C GLU A 105 -18.65 -3.15 -10.61
N ARG A 106 -18.27 -1.97 -11.06
CA ARG A 106 -18.70 -1.45 -12.37
C ARG A 106 -18.21 -2.31 -13.53
N GLN A 107 -16.94 -2.73 -13.51
CA GLN A 107 -16.33 -3.52 -14.58
C GLN A 107 -16.87 -4.95 -14.63
N LEU A 108 -17.19 -5.54 -13.49
CA LEU A 108 -17.71 -6.90 -13.38
C LEU A 108 -19.24 -6.98 -13.52
N GLY A 109 -19.94 -5.86 -13.45
CA GLY A 109 -21.40 -5.82 -13.41
C GLY A 109 -21.99 -6.32 -12.08
N GLY A 110 -21.20 -6.32 -10.99
CA GLY A 110 -21.61 -6.76 -9.66
C GLY A 110 -20.40 -7.10 -8.78
N ALA A 111 -20.67 -7.49 -7.54
CA ALA A 111 -19.62 -7.92 -6.60
C ALA A 111 -18.98 -9.25 -7.07
N PRO A 112 -17.66 -9.41 -6.93
CA PRO A 112 -17.01 -10.71 -7.09
C PRO A 112 -17.32 -11.63 -5.88
N ASP A 113 -17.07 -12.92 -6.03
CA ASP A 113 -17.23 -13.85 -4.92
C ASP A 113 -16.14 -13.69 -3.86
N HIS A 114 -14.92 -13.33 -4.30
CA HIS A 114 -13.76 -13.22 -3.43
C HIS A 114 -12.78 -12.15 -3.94
N ILE A 115 -12.22 -11.37 -3.00
CA ILE A 115 -11.16 -10.40 -3.31
C ILE A 115 -9.93 -10.72 -2.46
N VAL A 116 -8.76 -10.77 -3.12
CA VAL A 116 -7.45 -10.95 -2.50
C VAL A 116 -6.72 -9.61 -2.50
N LEU A 117 -6.35 -9.10 -1.32
CA LEU A 117 -5.87 -7.74 -1.10
C LEU A 117 -4.53 -7.73 -0.36
N PRO A 118 -3.53 -6.97 -0.83
CA PRO A 118 -2.33 -6.73 -0.04
C PRO A 118 -2.63 -5.80 1.14
N VAL A 119 -1.93 -6.01 2.24
CA VAL A 119 -2.00 -5.18 3.45
C VAL A 119 -0.61 -4.70 3.84
N GLY A 120 -0.46 -3.39 3.94
CA GLY A 120 0.57 -2.71 4.69
C GLY A 120 -0.08 -1.99 5.87
N GLY A 121 -0.23 -0.66 5.82
CA GLY A 121 -0.96 0.10 6.84
C GLY A 121 -2.48 -0.10 6.84
N GLY A 122 -3.03 -0.82 5.84
CA GLY A 122 -4.42 -1.24 5.78
C GLY A 122 -5.39 -0.27 5.08
N GLY A 123 -4.92 0.85 4.52
CA GLY A 123 -5.79 1.85 3.90
C GLY A 123 -6.61 1.31 2.73
N LEU A 124 -5.93 0.69 1.75
CA LEU A 124 -6.58 0.07 0.58
C LEU A 124 -7.60 -0.99 0.99
N SER A 125 -7.15 -1.95 1.80
CA SER A 125 -8.00 -3.06 2.23
C SER A 125 -9.19 -2.59 3.05
N SER A 126 -9.02 -1.58 3.91
CA SER A 126 -10.11 -0.96 4.66
C SER A 126 -11.14 -0.31 3.74
N GLY A 127 -10.71 0.43 2.72
CA GLY A 127 -11.60 1.06 1.75
C GLY A 127 -12.42 0.03 0.97
N VAL A 128 -11.76 -1.00 0.42
CA VAL A 128 -12.42 -2.05 -0.37
C VAL A 128 -13.40 -2.86 0.48
N ILE A 129 -13.00 -3.28 1.69
CA ILE A 129 -13.86 -4.03 2.61
C ILE A 129 -15.06 -3.17 3.06
N SER A 130 -14.86 -1.89 3.36
CA SER A 130 -15.95 -0.99 3.75
C SER A 130 -16.99 -0.84 2.64
N TYR A 131 -16.57 -0.86 1.38
CA TYR A 131 -17.47 -0.76 0.23
C TYR A 131 -18.29 -2.04 0.01
N PHE A 132 -17.64 -3.18 -0.06
CA PHE A 132 -18.33 -4.44 -0.36
C PHE A 132 -19.06 -5.04 0.85
N GLY A 133 -18.55 -4.84 2.07
CA GLY A 133 -19.14 -5.40 3.29
C GLY A 133 -19.26 -6.92 3.20
N THR A 134 -20.47 -7.43 3.43
CA THR A 134 -20.78 -8.87 3.38
C THR A 134 -21.07 -9.42 1.98
N ARG A 135 -21.06 -8.59 0.95
CA ARG A 135 -21.33 -8.98 -0.44
C ARG A 135 -20.21 -9.80 -1.10
N CYS A 136 -19.05 -9.86 -0.46
CA CYS A 136 -17.85 -10.48 -0.97
C CYS A 136 -17.06 -11.13 0.17
N GLN A 137 -16.29 -12.18 -0.14
CA GLN A 137 -15.28 -12.72 0.78
C GLN A 137 -13.92 -12.06 0.55
N PHE A 138 -13.08 -12.02 1.59
CA PHE A 138 -11.79 -11.38 1.52
C PHE A 138 -10.68 -12.28 2.03
N SER A 139 -9.54 -12.27 1.34
CA SER A 139 -8.25 -12.72 1.86
C SER A 139 -7.30 -11.54 1.89
N LEU A 140 -6.71 -11.30 3.06
CA LEU A 140 -5.74 -10.24 3.28
C LEU A 140 -4.34 -10.83 3.24
N VAL A 141 -3.41 -10.15 2.58
CA VAL A 141 -2.09 -10.71 2.30
C VAL A 141 -1.01 -9.74 2.77
N GLU A 142 -0.14 -10.22 3.64
CA GLU A 142 1.00 -9.48 4.17
C GLU A 142 2.33 -10.14 3.78
N PRO A 143 3.42 -9.38 3.65
CA PRO A 143 4.75 -9.98 3.64
C PRO A 143 5.05 -10.60 5.01
N LEU A 144 5.70 -11.74 5.04
CA LEU A 144 5.98 -12.48 6.30
C LEU A 144 6.79 -11.63 7.28
N GLY A 145 7.79 -10.90 6.78
CA GLY A 145 8.65 -10.03 7.57
C GLY A 145 8.03 -8.68 7.94
N GLY A 146 6.78 -8.40 7.53
CA GLY A 146 6.05 -7.16 7.82
C GLY A 146 4.59 -7.38 8.20
N ALA A 147 4.24 -8.54 8.79
CA ALA A 147 2.87 -8.98 9.07
C ALA A 147 2.25 -8.26 10.29
N CYS A 148 2.03 -6.96 10.20
CA CYS A 148 1.55 -6.13 11.30
C CYS A 148 0.06 -6.34 11.62
N LEU A 149 -0.79 -6.62 10.61
CA LEU A 149 -2.19 -6.97 10.83
C LEU A 149 -2.32 -8.32 11.53
N TRP A 150 -1.55 -9.33 11.09
CA TRP A 150 -1.51 -10.63 11.75
C TRP A 150 -1.18 -10.51 13.24
N ALA A 151 -0.11 -9.78 13.56
CA ALA A 151 0.29 -9.52 14.94
C ALA A 151 -0.80 -8.78 15.73
N ALA A 152 -1.44 -7.78 15.13
CA ALA A 152 -2.51 -7.02 15.74
C ALA A 152 -3.77 -7.87 16.00
N LEU A 153 -4.12 -8.79 15.09
CA LEU A 153 -5.25 -9.71 15.27
C LEU A 153 -5.01 -10.68 16.43
N ILE A 154 -3.80 -11.21 16.58
CA ILE A 154 -3.42 -12.04 17.74
C ILE A 154 -3.51 -11.25 19.03
N ALA A 155 -3.00 -10.03 19.05
CA ALA A 155 -3.00 -9.17 20.23
C ALA A 155 -4.36 -8.53 20.55
N GLY A 156 -5.33 -8.59 19.61
CA GLY A 156 -6.63 -7.92 19.71
C GLY A 156 -6.56 -6.39 19.61
N LYS A 157 -5.40 -5.82 19.31
CA LYS A 157 -5.12 -4.38 19.18
C LYS A 157 -3.91 -4.13 18.29
N PRO A 158 -3.77 -2.94 17.68
CA PRO A 158 -2.56 -2.57 16.97
C PRO A 158 -1.32 -2.67 17.87
N VAL A 159 -0.30 -3.37 17.36
CA VAL A 159 1.01 -3.54 18.01
C VAL A 159 2.10 -3.15 17.03
N THR A 160 3.24 -2.71 17.58
CA THR A 160 4.43 -2.42 16.76
C THR A 160 5.29 -3.67 16.70
N LEU A 161 5.72 -4.04 15.49
CA LEU A 161 6.65 -5.15 15.29
C LEU A 161 8.05 -4.77 15.78
N ASP A 162 8.76 -5.71 16.37
CA ASP A 162 10.14 -5.50 16.85
C ASP A 162 11.14 -5.30 15.70
N SER A 163 10.86 -5.92 14.56
CA SER A 163 11.64 -5.78 13.32
C SER A 163 10.75 -5.94 12.08
N VAL A 164 11.17 -5.35 10.96
CA VAL A 164 10.47 -5.43 9.68
C VAL A 164 11.49 -5.70 8.57
N ASP A 165 11.24 -6.74 7.75
CA ASP A 165 11.94 -6.87 6.46
C ASP A 165 11.32 -5.88 5.48
N THR A 166 12.09 -4.87 5.10
CA THR A 166 11.64 -3.78 4.22
C THR A 166 11.67 -4.13 2.73
N PHE A 167 11.89 -5.40 2.38
CA PHE A 167 11.92 -5.82 0.98
C PHE A 167 10.63 -5.45 0.24
N ALA A 168 9.47 -5.74 0.82
CA ALA A 168 8.17 -5.36 0.28
C ALA A 168 7.76 -3.96 0.76
N ASP A 169 8.57 -2.93 0.46
CA ASP A 169 8.51 -1.58 1.02
C ASP A 169 7.12 -0.91 0.97
N GLY A 170 6.30 -1.21 -0.06
CA GLY A 170 4.91 -0.74 -0.17
C GLY A 170 3.92 -1.39 0.81
N ALA A 171 4.29 -2.53 1.44
CA ALA A 171 3.47 -3.27 2.40
C ALA A 171 4.18 -3.57 3.72
N ALA A 172 5.51 -3.41 3.78
CA ALA A 172 6.31 -3.64 4.98
C ALA A 172 6.16 -2.48 5.98
N VAL A 173 5.08 -2.52 6.76
CA VAL A 173 4.72 -1.49 7.75
C VAL A 173 4.85 -2.06 9.15
N GLY A 174 5.58 -1.35 10.03
CA GLY A 174 5.84 -1.84 11.39
C GLY A 174 4.62 -1.87 12.31
N ARG A 175 3.54 -1.17 11.96
CA ARG A 175 2.31 -1.10 12.76
C ARG A 175 1.12 -0.78 11.87
N ILE A 176 0.03 -1.54 12.03
CA ILE A 176 -1.26 -1.24 11.40
C ILE A 176 -1.87 0.04 12.00
N GLY A 177 -2.65 0.78 11.22
CA GLY A 177 -3.36 1.96 11.72
C GLY A 177 -4.49 1.61 12.70
N GLU A 178 -4.84 2.53 13.57
CA GLU A 178 -5.93 2.34 14.54
C GLU A 178 -7.29 2.24 13.81
N LYS A 179 -7.55 3.16 12.90
CA LYS A 179 -8.79 3.20 12.13
C LYS A 179 -8.89 2.03 11.15
N THR A 180 -7.77 1.71 10.49
CA THR A 180 -7.72 0.59 9.55
C THR A 180 -7.89 -0.73 10.27
N PHE A 181 -7.26 -0.93 11.45
CA PHE A 181 -7.46 -2.13 12.26
C PHE A 181 -8.93 -2.34 12.64
N GLN A 182 -9.65 -1.28 13.07
CA GLN A 182 -11.07 -1.40 13.42
C GLN A 182 -11.92 -1.94 12.27
N ARG A 183 -11.56 -1.64 11.01
CA ARG A 183 -12.26 -2.13 9.82
C ARG A 183 -11.83 -3.55 9.43
N LEU A 184 -10.57 -3.91 9.66
CA LEU A 184 -10.00 -5.17 9.21
C LEU A 184 -10.14 -6.32 10.23
N LYS A 185 -10.28 -6.02 11.52
CA LYS A 185 -10.34 -7.04 12.59
C LYS A 185 -11.45 -8.08 12.41
N GLY A 186 -12.53 -7.74 11.71
CA GLY A 186 -13.65 -8.63 11.41
C GLY A 186 -13.36 -9.68 10.33
N VAL A 187 -12.27 -9.54 9.57
CA VAL A 187 -11.90 -10.53 8.52
C VAL A 187 -11.49 -11.86 9.14
N GLY A 188 -10.94 -11.84 10.34
CA GLY A 188 -10.50 -13.03 11.05
C GLY A 188 -9.13 -13.56 10.59
N LEU A 189 -8.38 -14.11 11.55
CA LEU A 189 -6.99 -14.54 11.36
C LEU A 189 -6.82 -15.60 10.26
N ALA A 190 -7.80 -16.50 10.08
CA ALA A 190 -7.77 -17.56 9.07
C ALA A 190 -7.77 -17.04 7.61
N ASN A 191 -8.20 -15.80 7.42
CA ASN A 191 -8.25 -15.15 6.11
C ASN A 191 -7.08 -14.18 5.89
N VAL A 192 -6.07 -14.20 6.75
CA VAL A 192 -4.83 -13.42 6.59
C VAL A 192 -3.69 -14.34 6.23
N LEU A 193 -3.16 -14.17 5.03
CA LEU A 193 -2.05 -14.96 4.48
C LEU A 193 -0.74 -14.17 4.64
N ARG A 194 0.34 -14.86 4.99
CA ARG A 194 1.67 -14.26 5.12
C ARG A 194 2.60 -14.90 4.10
N ILE A 195 3.13 -14.09 3.20
CA ILE A 195 3.94 -14.54 2.07
C ILE A 195 5.42 -14.34 2.37
N PRO A 196 6.24 -15.42 2.33
CA PRO A 196 7.69 -15.27 2.43
C PRO A 196 8.23 -14.43 1.26
N GLU A 197 9.12 -13.48 1.55
CA GLU A 197 9.68 -12.54 0.59
C GLU A 197 10.44 -13.24 -0.54
N ASP A 198 11.16 -14.31 -0.22
CA ASP A 198 11.91 -15.08 -1.22
C ASP A 198 10.97 -15.81 -2.20
N ARG A 199 9.81 -16.33 -1.73
CA ARG A 199 8.75 -16.89 -2.59
C ARG A 199 8.09 -15.83 -3.45
N LEU A 200 7.85 -14.65 -2.88
CA LEU A 200 7.27 -13.52 -3.58
C LEU A 200 8.12 -13.12 -4.80
N CYS A 201 9.44 -13.23 -4.68
CA CYS A 201 10.37 -12.95 -5.77
C CYS A 201 10.15 -13.87 -6.98
N LEU A 202 9.82 -15.15 -6.78
CA LEU A 202 9.44 -16.04 -7.88
C LEU A 202 8.21 -15.52 -8.62
N THR A 203 7.16 -15.14 -7.88
CA THR A 203 5.94 -14.58 -8.48
C THR A 203 6.22 -13.29 -9.26
N MET A 204 7.08 -12.41 -8.75
CA MET A 204 7.49 -11.21 -9.47
C MET A 204 8.19 -11.55 -10.79
N LEU A 205 9.09 -12.54 -10.80
CA LEU A 205 9.77 -13.00 -12.00
C LEU A 205 8.82 -13.68 -12.99
N ASP A 206 7.86 -14.48 -12.50
CA ASP A 206 6.83 -15.11 -13.35
C ASP A 206 5.96 -14.04 -14.01
N MET A 207 5.48 -13.05 -13.25
CA MET A 207 4.69 -11.94 -13.80
C MET A 207 5.48 -11.13 -14.84
N LEU A 208 6.77 -10.91 -14.60
CA LEU A 208 7.64 -10.21 -15.56
C LEU A 208 7.88 -11.04 -16.84
N ASN A 209 8.26 -12.32 -16.69
CA ASN A 209 8.76 -13.12 -17.81
C ASN A 209 7.63 -13.79 -18.62
N VAL A 210 6.52 -14.14 -17.97
CA VAL A 210 5.40 -14.87 -18.61
C VAL A 210 4.31 -13.92 -19.03
N GLU A 211 3.90 -13.00 -18.13
CA GLU A 211 2.78 -12.10 -18.37
C GLU A 211 3.22 -10.72 -18.92
N GLY A 212 4.50 -10.40 -18.89
CA GLY A 212 5.03 -9.08 -19.31
C GLY A 212 4.59 -7.94 -18.37
N VAL A 213 4.23 -8.26 -17.12
CA VAL A 213 3.72 -7.30 -16.13
C VAL A 213 4.80 -7.02 -15.09
N VAL A 214 5.17 -5.75 -14.95
CA VAL A 214 6.11 -5.30 -13.91
C VAL A 214 5.33 -5.01 -12.63
N LEU A 215 5.62 -5.75 -11.57
CA LEU A 215 5.06 -5.52 -10.23
C LEU A 215 6.17 -5.17 -9.24
N GLU A 216 5.90 -4.22 -8.36
CA GLU A 216 6.69 -4.06 -7.13
C GLU A 216 6.37 -5.20 -6.16
N PRO A 217 7.22 -5.49 -5.14
CA PRO A 217 6.97 -6.60 -4.21
C PRO A 217 5.57 -6.56 -3.57
N ALA A 218 5.13 -5.39 -3.08
CA ALA A 218 3.79 -5.23 -2.52
C ALA A 218 2.67 -5.54 -3.54
N GLY A 219 2.89 -5.20 -4.81
CA GLY A 219 1.95 -5.46 -5.90
C GLY A 219 1.76 -6.93 -6.25
N ALA A 220 2.77 -7.77 -5.98
CA ALA A 220 2.73 -9.19 -6.28
C ALA A 220 2.12 -10.06 -5.16
N LEU A 221 1.91 -9.52 -3.95
CA LEU A 221 1.42 -10.26 -2.78
C LEU A 221 0.12 -11.01 -3.05
N ALA A 222 -0.90 -10.34 -3.60
CA ALA A 222 -2.19 -10.95 -3.86
C ALA A 222 -2.12 -12.06 -4.92
N MET A 223 -1.23 -11.93 -5.91
CA MET A 223 -1.01 -12.96 -6.92
C MET A 223 -0.31 -14.18 -6.33
N ASP A 224 0.72 -13.97 -5.49
CA ASP A 224 1.42 -15.07 -4.83
C ASP A 224 0.50 -15.89 -3.92
N ALA A 225 -0.39 -15.22 -3.19
CA ALA A 225 -1.34 -15.85 -2.27
C ALA A 225 -2.25 -16.90 -2.93
N LEU A 226 -2.52 -16.80 -4.24
CA LEU A 226 -3.33 -17.78 -4.96
C LEU A 226 -2.76 -19.21 -4.88
N LYS A 227 -1.43 -19.34 -4.74
CA LYS A 227 -0.75 -20.62 -4.59
C LYS A 227 -1.21 -21.37 -3.32
N ASP A 228 -1.58 -20.62 -2.28
CA ASP A 228 -2.03 -21.18 -0.99
C ASP A 228 -3.56 -21.34 -0.89
N MET A 229 -4.31 -20.71 -1.79
CA MET A 229 -5.78 -20.68 -1.71
C MET A 229 -6.46 -21.87 -2.39
N GLY A 230 -5.83 -22.49 -3.37
CA GLY A 230 -6.20 -23.76 -3.99
C GLY A 230 -7.71 -23.98 -4.17
N GLN A 231 -8.25 -24.98 -3.47
CA GLN A 231 -9.67 -25.38 -3.56
C GLN A 231 -10.65 -24.32 -3.02
N ALA A 232 -10.21 -23.44 -2.13
CA ALA A 232 -11.08 -22.43 -1.51
C ALA A 232 -11.67 -21.43 -2.52
N ILE A 233 -10.97 -21.22 -3.64
CA ILE A 233 -11.37 -20.27 -4.68
C ILE A 233 -11.82 -20.94 -5.98
N ARG A 234 -11.82 -22.27 -6.04
CA ARG A 234 -12.16 -22.99 -7.26
C ARG A 234 -13.62 -22.75 -7.68
N GLY A 235 -13.81 -22.37 -8.95
CA GLY A 235 -15.13 -22.08 -9.52
C GLY A 235 -15.73 -20.74 -9.07
N ARG A 236 -14.97 -19.91 -8.35
CA ARG A 236 -15.38 -18.57 -7.89
C ARG A 236 -14.84 -17.47 -8.81
N LYS A 237 -15.57 -16.37 -8.87
CA LYS A 237 -15.09 -15.12 -9.48
C LYS A 237 -14.19 -14.42 -8.47
N VAL A 238 -12.87 -14.52 -8.68
CA VAL A 238 -11.84 -13.99 -7.77
C VAL A 238 -11.19 -12.76 -8.38
N VAL A 239 -11.03 -11.72 -7.59
CA VAL A 239 -10.27 -10.52 -7.96
C VAL A 239 -9.01 -10.44 -7.10
N CYS A 240 -7.85 -10.43 -7.74
CA CYS A 240 -6.57 -10.15 -7.09
C CYS A 240 -6.14 -8.72 -7.35
N ILE A 241 -5.84 -7.97 -6.30
CA ILE A 241 -5.39 -6.60 -6.44
C ILE A 241 -3.87 -6.55 -6.61
N SER A 242 -3.41 -6.33 -7.84
CA SER A 242 -2.02 -5.98 -8.16
C SER A 242 -1.84 -4.48 -7.90
N SER A 243 -1.45 -4.13 -6.68
CA SER A 243 -1.58 -2.76 -6.15
C SER A 243 -0.55 -1.77 -6.66
N GLY A 244 0.58 -2.24 -7.23
CA GLY A 244 1.62 -1.33 -7.68
C GLY A 244 2.67 -1.95 -8.60
N GLY A 245 3.18 -1.13 -9.51
CA GLY A 245 4.28 -1.44 -10.44
C GLY A 245 5.46 -0.46 -10.30
N ASN A 246 5.61 0.18 -9.15
CA ASN A 246 6.67 1.16 -8.91
C ASN A 246 8.01 0.49 -8.55
N PHE A 247 8.38 -0.51 -9.34
CA PHE A 247 9.57 -1.33 -9.13
C PHE A 247 10.85 -0.57 -9.50
N ASP A 248 11.86 -0.68 -8.65
CA ASP A 248 13.20 -0.20 -8.92
C ASP A 248 14.02 -1.33 -9.56
N PHE A 249 14.34 -1.17 -10.85
CA PHE A 249 15.08 -2.19 -11.63
C PHE A 249 16.50 -2.43 -11.13
N GLU A 250 17.10 -1.49 -10.39
CA GLU A 250 18.40 -1.71 -9.71
C GLU A 250 18.32 -2.85 -8.68
N ARG A 251 17.12 -3.18 -8.19
CA ARG A 251 16.86 -4.28 -7.26
C ARG A 251 16.62 -5.63 -7.95
N LEU A 252 16.62 -5.70 -9.27
CA LEU A 252 16.39 -6.96 -10.00
C LEU A 252 17.40 -8.06 -9.65
N PRO A 253 18.71 -7.79 -9.42
CA PRO A 253 19.65 -8.79 -8.93
C PRO A 253 19.25 -9.38 -7.58
N GLU A 254 18.82 -8.54 -6.62
CA GLU A 254 18.30 -8.96 -5.31
C GLU A 254 17.10 -9.89 -5.46
N VAL A 255 16.14 -9.54 -6.33
CA VAL A 255 14.94 -10.36 -6.60
C VAL A 255 15.34 -11.74 -7.14
N LYS A 256 16.28 -11.80 -8.08
CA LYS A 256 16.79 -13.08 -8.62
C LYS A 256 17.47 -13.92 -7.57
N GLU A 257 18.30 -13.34 -6.72
CA GLU A 257 18.99 -14.04 -5.65
C GLU A 257 17.99 -14.61 -4.63
N ARG A 258 17.01 -13.81 -4.18
CA ARG A 258 15.95 -14.26 -3.26
C ARG A 258 15.13 -15.39 -3.86
N ALA A 259 14.75 -15.29 -5.14
CA ALA A 259 14.01 -16.33 -5.85
C ALA A 259 14.79 -17.66 -5.91
N GLN A 260 16.11 -17.61 -6.15
CA GLN A 260 16.96 -18.81 -6.17
C GLN A 260 17.03 -19.50 -4.80
N ARG A 261 17.09 -18.73 -3.70
CA ARG A 261 17.07 -19.29 -2.34
C ARG A 261 15.79 -20.07 -2.02
N PHE A 262 14.67 -19.66 -2.57
CA PHE A 262 13.40 -20.35 -2.33
C PHE A 262 13.21 -21.57 -3.27
N GLY A 263 13.70 -21.51 -4.51
CA GLY A 263 13.51 -22.56 -5.53
C GLY A 263 14.60 -23.66 -5.54
N GLY A 264 15.67 -23.48 -4.78
CA GLY A 264 16.75 -24.48 -4.61
C GLY A 264 16.52 -25.30 -3.38
#